data_ccb7c6f615ab628b9e9c100fd963240e
#
_entry.id   ccb7c6f615ab628b9e9c100fd963240e
#
_cell.length_a   1.000
_cell.length_b   1.000
_cell.length_c   1.000
_cell.angle_alpha   90.00
_cell.angle_beta   90.00
_cell.angle_gamma   90.00
#
_symmetry.space_group_name_H-M   'P 1'
#
loop_
_entity.id
_entity.type
_entity.pdbx_description
1 polymer ?
#
loop_
_entity_poly.entity_id
_entity_poly.type
_entity_poly.pdbx_seq_one_letter_code
_entity_poly.pdbx_strand_id
1 'polypeptide(L)'
;LIGAIIFAMTGIGLGWVNSAADYSRYLPRKVKSSGVVGWTVFGASLAPIVMVIYGVALAGSSKELSNSVANDPIGAITNILPTWFLFFFALIAILGLIGGAILDLYSSGLTLVSIGFPIKRHYAASIDAVIMLLGTIYIVWFSKNFLLPFQGFLVTIGVPLAAWSAIFVADVLLRKEIVEEELLNPYGK
;
A
#
# COMPACT_ATOMS: atom_id res chain seq x y z
N LEU A 1 -20.75 -4.74 7.15
CA LEU A 1 -19.68 -4.29 8.07
C LEU A 1 -18.42 -5.12 7.93
N ILE A 2 -18.48 -6.47 8.06
CA ILE A 2 -17.30 -7.36 7.96
C ILE A 2 -16.57 -7.17 6.63
N GLY A 3 -17.26 -7.16 5.49
CA GLY A 3 -16.64 -6.93 4.18
C GLY A 3 -15.94 -5.58 4.06
N ALA A 4 -16.48 -4.52 4.66
CA ALA A 4 -15.85 -3.20 4.68
C ALA A 4 -14.56 -3.20 5.52
N ILE A 5 -14.56 -3.90 6.66
CA ILE A 5 -13.36 -4.06 7.50
C ILE A 5 -12.28 -4.84 6.73
N ILE A 6 -12.63 -5.97 6.12
CA ILE A 6 -11.68 -6.76 5.32
C ILE A 6 -11.10 -5.91 4.17
N PHE A 7 -11.94 -5.14 3.47
CA PHE A 7 -11.51 -4.27 2.40
C PHE A 7 -10.54 -3.18 2.89
N ALA A 8 -10.84 -2.53 4.01
CA ALA A 8 -9.96 -1.53 4.61
C ALA A 8 -8.63 -2.14 5.07
N MET A 9 -8.66 -3.33 5.69
CA MET A 9 -7.44 -4.05 6.08
C MET A 9 -6.58 -4.42 4.88
N THR A 10 -7.18 -4.88 3.80
CA THR A 10 -6.46 -5.26 2.59
C THR A 10 -5.86 -4.05 1.88
N GLY A 11 -6.62 -2.98 1.74
CA GLY A 11 -6.21 -1.78 1.02
C GLY A 11 -5.19 -0.91 1.76
N ILE A 12 -5.28 -0.86 3.09
CA ILE A 12 -4.46 0.06 3.91
C ILE A 12 -3.38 -0.69 4.70
N GLY A 13 -3.71 -1.84 5.29
CA GLY A 13 -2.84 -2.55 6.21
C GLY A 13 -1.95 -3.60 5.56
N LEU A 14 -2.56 -4.61 4.92
CA LEU A 14 -1.83 -5.76 4.40
C LEU A 14 -0.84 -5.43 3.29
N GLY A 15 -1.13 -4.40 2.48
CA GLY A 15 -0.21 -3.96 1.43
C GLY A 15 1.15 -3.47 1.95
N TRP A 16 1.24 -3.05 3.22
CA TRP A 16 2.46 -2.53 3.81
C TRP A 16 3.22 -3.54 4.69
N VAL A 17 2.63 -4.68 5.02
CA VAL A 17 3.24 -5.64 5.95
C VAL A 17 4.59 -6.16 5.46
N ASN A 18 4.70 -6.49 4.18
CA ASN A 18 5.93 -6.95 3.57
C ASN A 18 6.97 -5.84 3.34
N SER A 19 6.54 -4.59 3.25
CA SER A 19 7.41 -3.44 2.93
C SER A 19 7.93 -2.71 4.16
N ALA A 20 7.35 -2.93 5.35
CA ALA A 20 7.72 -2.21 6.57
C ALA A 20 9.21 -2.37 6.94
N ALA A 21 9.79 -3.55 6.70
CA ALA A 21 11.21 -3.83 6.94
C ALA A 21 12.14 -3.03 6.02
N ASP A 22 11.71 -2.68 4.81
CA ASP A 22 12.50 -1.95 3.83
C ASP A 22 12.89 -0.55 4.33
N TYR A 23 12.09 0.03 5.20
CA TYR A 23 12.32 1.34 5.80
C TYR A 23 13.00 1.24 7.17
N SER A 24 12.59 0.30 8.01
CA SER A 24 13.15 0.13 9.34
C SER A 24 14.62 -0.34 9.33
N ARG A 25 15.08 -0.96 8.24
CA ARG A 25 16.49 -1.41 8.05
C ARG A 25 17.52 -0.27 8.16
N TYR A 26 17.12 0.97 7.96
CA TYR A 26 18.02 2.14 8.07
C TYR A 26 18.18 2.66 9.50
N LEU A 27 17.40 2.11 10.43
CA LEU A 27 17.50 2.52 11.83
C LEU A 27 18.75 1.92 12.49
N PRO A 28 19.38 2.63 13.44
CA PRO A 28 20.51 2.11 14.20
C PRO A 28 20.16 0.81 14.94
N ARG A 29 21.07 -0.18 14.96
CA ARG A 29 20.84 -1.48 15.61
C ARG A 29 20.48 -1.40 17.11
N LYS A 30 20.81 -0.29 17.78
CA LYS A 30 20.54 -0.07 19.21
C LYS A 30 19.14 0.51 19.51
N VAL A 31 18.31 0.75 18.50
CA VAL A 31 16.97 1.29 18.69
C VAL A 31 16.08 0.24 19.36
N LYS A 32 15.31 0.66 20.35
CA LYS A 32 14.35 -0.22 21.06
C LYS A 32 13.25 -0.67 20.09
N SER A 33 13.06 -1.97 19.93
CA SER A 33 12.05 -2.56 19.04
C SER A 33 10.63 -2.05 19.36
N SER A 34 10.29 -1.87 20.63
CA SER A 34 8.98 -1.31 21.04
C SER A 34 8.75 0.12 20.53
N GLY A 35 9.81 0.93 20.45
CA GLY A 35 9.74 2.28 19.89
C GLY A 35 9.51 2.23 18.38
N VAL A 36 10.23 1.36 17.66
CA VAL A 36 10.05 1.17 16.20
C VAL A 36 8.62 0.74 15.91
N VAL A 37 8.13 -0.30 16.59
CA VAL A 37 6.75 -0.80 16.40
C VAL A 37 5.73 0.28 16.75
N GLY A 38 5.86 0.93 17.91
CA GLY A 38 4.91 1.94 18.37
C GLY A 38 4.78 3.12 17.42
N TRP A 39 5.90 3.69 16.98
CA TRP A 39 5.89 4.82 16.04
C TRP A 39 5.45 4.43 14.63
N THR A 40 5.80 3.23 14.16
CA THR A 40 5.32 2.72 12.89
C THR A 40 3.80 2.52 12.90
N VAL A 41 3.26 1.87 13.94
CA VAL A 41 1.81 1.66 14.09
C VAL A 41 1.08 3.01 14.19
N PHE A 42 1.59 3.93 15.01
CA PHE A 42 0.98 5.25 15.15
C PHE A 42 0.95 6.01 13.81
N GLY A 43 2.09 6.10 13.12
CA GLY A 43 2.18 6.81 11.85
C GLY A 43 1.37 6.17 10.72
N ALA A 44 1.41 4.84 10.61
CA ALA A 44 0.65 4.10 9.61
C ALA A 44 -0.86 4.06 9.88
N SER A 45 -1.30 4.29 11.12
CA SER A 45 -2.74 4.21 11.47
C SER A 45 -3.40 5.58 11.54
N LEU A 46 -2.73 6.59 12.08
CA LEU A 46 -3.37 7.89 12.37
C LEU A 46 -3.93 8.56 11.12
N ALA A 47 -3.10 8.76 10.11
CA ALA A 47 -3.53 9.44 8.88
C ALA A 47 -4.61 8.64 8.12
N PRO A 48 -4.48 7.33 7.87
CA PRO A 48 -5.54 6.53 7.26
C PRO A 48 -6.84 6.54 8.04
N ILE A 49 -6.82 6.43 9.38
CA ILE A 49 -8.04 6.46 10.20
C ILE A 49 -8.78 7.78 10.00
N VAL A 50 -8.07 8.92 10.09
CA VAL A 50 -8.68 10.24 9.89
C VAL A 50 -9.27 10.36 8.48
N MET A 51 -8.53 9.90 7.46
CA MET A 51 -8.99 9.95 6.07
C MET A 51 -10.18 9.03 5.81
N VAL A 52 -10.22 7.84 6.39
CA VAL A 52 -11.38 6.92 6.28
C VAL A 52 -12.61 7.52 6.94
N ILE A 53 -12.47 8.07 8.14
CA ILE A 53 -13.61 8.74 8.83
C ILE A 53 -14.15 9.89 7.97
N TYR A 54 -13.25 10.73 7.45
CA TYR A 54 -13.63 11.83 6.57
C TYR A 54 -14.31 11.33 5.28
N GLY A 55 -13.72 10.32 4.63
CA GLY A 55 -14.25 9.74 3.41
C GLY A 55 -15.64 9.11 3.60
N VAL A 56 -15.85 8.41 4.72
CA VAL A 56 -17.16 7.83 5.07
C VAL A 56 -18.20 8.93 5.33
N ALA A 57 -17.83 9.98 6.06
CA ALA A 57 -18.69 11.12 6.31
C ALA A 57 -19.06 11.84 5.00
N LEU A 58 -18.10 12.03 4.12
CA LEU A 58 -18.29 12.67 2.82
C LEU A 58 -19.18 11.83 1.90
N ALA A 59 -18.86 10.55 1.71
CA ALA A 59 -19.66 9.64 0.88
C ALA A 59 -21.07 9.41 1.46
N GLY A 60 -21.21 9.43 2.79
CA GLY A 60 -22.50 9.32 3.48
C GLY A 60 -23.39 10.56 3.40
N SER A 61 -22.86 11.71 2.95
CA SER A 61 -23.61 12.97 2.90
C SER A 61 -24.71 12.98 1.81
N SER A 62 -24.47 12.30 0.68
CA SER A 62 -25.48 12.14 -0.37
C SER A 62 -25.23 10.88 -1.20
N LYS A 63 -26.33 10.28 -1.75
CA LYS A 63 -26.22 9.13 -2.66
C LYS A 63 -25.52 9.49 -3.98
N GLU A 64 -25.73 10.70 -4.45
CA GLU A 64 -25.11 11.20 -5.68
C GLU A 64 -23.59 11.27 -5.54
N LEU A 65 -23.12 11.86 -4.46
CA LEU A 65 -21.70 11.93 -4.17
C LEU A 65 -21.08 10.55 -3.96
N SER A 66 -21.76 9.65 -3.27
CA SER A 66 -21.32 8.26 -3.09
C SER A 66 -21.13 7.56 -4.43
N ASN A 67 -22.05 7.70 -5.37
CA ASN A 67 -21.95 7.13 -6.71
C ASN A 67 -20.82 7.78 -7.54
N SER A 68 -20.67 9.08 -7.44
CA SER A 68 -19.59 9.81 -8.13
C SER A 68 -18.21 9.36 -7.65
N VAL A 69 -18.03 9.25 -6.34
CA VAL A 69 -16.80 8.74 -5.71
C VAL A 69 -16.49 7.30 -6.13
N ALA A 70 -17.51 6.45 -6.28
CA ALA A 70 -17.31 5.07 -6.73
C ALA A 70 -16.83 4.98 -8.19
N ASN A 71 -17.20 5.93 -9.04
CA ASN A 71 -16.79 5.96 -10.45
C ASN A 71 -15.44 6.67 -10.65
N ASP A 72 -15.31 7.86 -10.08
CA ASP A 72 -14.12 8.72 -10.16
C ASP A 72 -13.92 9.47 -8.83
N PRO A 73 -13.13 8.92 -7.90
CA PRO A 73 -12.94 9.52 -6.58
C PRO A 73 -12.30 10.91 -6.63
N ILE A 74 -11.38 11.15 -7.56
CA ILE A 74 -10.69 12.44 -7.66
C ILE A 74 -11.61 13.48 -8.28
N GLY A 75 -12.26 13.16 -9.41
CA GLY A 75 -13.22 14.06 -10.05
C GLY A 75 -14.41 14.40 -9.15
N ALA A 76 -14.92 13.44 -8.39
CA ALA A 76 -16.00 13.71 -7.43
C ALA A 76 -15.61 14.75 -6.37
N ILE A 77 -14.38 14.68 -5.85
CA ILE A 77 -13.86 15.66 -4.89
C ILE A 77 -13.66 17.01 -5.56
N THR A 78 -13.14 17.07 -6.76
CA THR A 78 -12.93 18.35 -7.47
C THR A 78 -14.21 19.09 -7.74
N ASN A 79 -15.35 18.39 -7.92
CA ASN A 79 -16.65 18.99 -8.17
C ASN A 79 -17.26 19.68 -6.94
N ILE A 80 -16.86 19.32 -5.73
CA ILE A 80 -17.34 19.90 -4.48
C ILE A 80 -16.41 20.97 -3.91
N LEU A 81 -15.18 21.05 -4.41
CA LEU A 81 -14.20 22.02 -3.94
C LEU A 81 -14.40 23.40 -4.61
N PRO A 82 -14.15 24.49 -3.89
CA PRO A 82 -14.17 25.82 -4.49
C PRO A 82 -13.05 25.96 -5.51
N THR A 83 -13.31 26.69 -6.60
CA THR A 83 -12.41 26.81 -7.75
C THR A 83 -10.98 27.29 -7.37
N TRP A 84 -10.88 28.20 -6.41
CA TRP A 84 -9.59 28.70 -5.94
C TRP A 84 -8.73 27.63 -5.26
N PHE A 85 -9.37 26.60 -4.68
CA PHE A 85 -8.67 25.53 -3.96
C PHE A 85 -8.22 24.40 -4.89
N LEU A 86 -8.80 24.29 -6.09
CA LEU A 86 -8.49 23.19 -7.04
C LEU A 86 -7.01 23.12 -7.39
N PHE A 87 -6.32 24.26 -7.52
CA PHE A 87 -4.89 24.28 -7.78
C PHE A 87 -4.09 23.62 -6.65
N PHE A 88 -4.38 23.99 -5.41
CA PHE A 88 -3.68 23.41 -4.25
C PHE A 88 -4.02 21.92 -4.07
N PHE A 89 -5.28 21.55 -4.28
CA PHE A 89 -5.71 20.17 -4.26
C PHE A 89 -4.97 19.33 -5.31
N ALA A 90 -4.91 19.80 -6.54
CA ALA A 90 -4.21 19.10 -7.62
C ALA A 90 -2.72 18.93 -7.32
N LEU A 91 -2.07 20.00 -6.81
CA LEU A 91 -0.66 19.95 -6.43
C LEU A 91 -0.40 18.92 -5.33
N ILE A 92 -1.22 18.92 -4.27
CA ILE A 92 -1.10 17.97 -3.16
C ILE A 92 -1.36 16.54 -3.64
N ALA A 93 -2.39 16.33 -4.47
CA ALA A 93 -2.73 15.02 -5.02
C ALA A 93 -1.59 14.47 -5.89
N ILE A 94 -1.05 15.28 -6.80
CA ILE A 94 0.06 14.87 -7.67
C ILE A 94 1.31 14.53 -6.83
N LEU A 95 1.69 15.39 -5.90
CA LEU A 95 2.86 15.15 -5.04
C LEU A 95 2.68 13.90 -4.16
N GLY A 96 1.48 13.70 -3.61
CA GLY A 96 1.15 12.52 -2.83
C GLY A 96 1.23 11.24 -3.63
N LEU A 97 0.64 11.22 -4.84
CA LEU A 97 0.68 10.06 -5.74
C LEU A 97 2.10 9.74 -6.21
N ILE A 98 2.90 10.77 -6.56
CA ILE A 98 4.32 10.57 -6.92
C ILE A 98 5.10 10.02 -5.73
N GLY A 99 4.89 10.57 -4.54
CA GLY A 99 5.53 10.07 -3.32
C GLY A 99 5.22 8.61 -3.05
N GLY A 100 3.95 8.21 -3.16
CA GLY A 100 3.52 6.81 -3.05
C GLY A 100 4.19 5.92 -4.10
N ALA A 101 4.14 6.31 -5.36
CA ALA A 101 4.74 5.55 -6.46
C ALA A 101 6.26 5.34 -6.28
N ILE A 102 6.99 6.35 -5.78
CA ILE A 102 8.43 6.22 -5.48
C ILE A 102 8.67 5.18 -4.38
N LEU A 103 7.85 5.18 -3.33
CA LEU A 103 7.96 4.22 -2.24
C LEU A 103 7.66 2.79 -2.72
N ASP A 104 6.64 2.62 -3.53
CA ASP A 104 6.25 1.33 -4.09
C ASP A 104 7.35 0.78 -5.01
N LEU A 105 7.88 1.59 -5.93
CA LEU A 105 8.99 1.20 -6.81
C LEU A 105 10.26 0.86 -6.04
N TYR A 106 10.50 1.55 -4.92
CA TYR A 106 11.62 1.24 -4.04
C TYR A 106 11.49 -0.16 -3.43
N SER A 107 10.35 -0.49 -2.82
CA SER A 107 10.09 -1.79 -2.21
C SER A 107 10.01 -2.92 -3.23
N SER A 108 9.32 -2.70 -4.35
CA SER A 108 9.21 -3.66 -5.44
C SER A 108 10.57 -4.03 -6.02
N GLY A 109 11.44 -3.04 -6.27
CA GLY A 109 12.80 -3.28 -6.73
C GLY A 109 13.64 -4.11 -5.76
N LEU A 110 13.43 -3.96 -4.44
CA LEU A 110 14.07 -4.81 -3.42
C LEU A 110 13.52 -6.23 -3.45
N THR A 111 12.21 -6.38 -3.54
CA THR A 111 11.53 -7.67 -3.54
C THR A 111 11.97 -8.53 -4.72
N LEU A 112 12.02 -7.98 -5.93
CA LEU A 112 12.46 -8.71 -7.13
C LEU A 112 13.92 -9.21 -7.01
N VAL A 113 14.80 -8.39 -6.44
CA VAL A 113 16.19 -8.82 -6.19
C VAL A 113 16.25 -9.88 -5.10
N SER A 114 15.43 -9.80 -4.05
CA SER A 114 15.43 -10.77 -2.94
C SER A 114 14.91 -12.15 -3.34
N ILE A 115 14.06 -12.24 -4.37
CA ILE A 115 13.60 -13.52 -4.94
C ILE A 115 14.73 -14.26 -5.70
N GLY A 116 15.88 -13.60 -5.93
CA GLY A 116 17.04 -14.20 -6.57
C GLY A 116 17.14 -13.95 -8.08
N PHE A 117 16.35 -13.03 -8.63
CA PHE A 117 16.55 -12.60 -10.01
C PHE A 117 17.94 -11.94 -10.17
N PRO A 118 18.80 -12.41 -11.09
CA PRO A 118 20.15 -11.89 -11.28
C PRO A 118 20.15 -10.58 -12.08
N ILE A 119 19.31 -9.62 -11.67
CA ILE A 119 19.18 -8.30 -12.31
C ILE A 119 19.58 -7.20 -11.34
N LYS A 120 20.14 -6.12 -11.88
CA LYS A 120 20.44 -4.94 -11.05
C LYS A 120 19.14 -4.28 -10.60
N ARG A 121 19.10 -3.79 -9.36
CA ARG A 121 17.93 -3.22 -8.70
C ARG A 121 17.20 -2.16 -9.54
N HIS A 122 17.92 -1.30 -10.25
CA HIS A 122 17.30 -0.28 -11.09
C HIS A 122 16.52 -0.87 -12.28
N TYR A 123 16.97 -2.00 -12.86
CA TYR A 123 16.18 -2.71 -13.89
C TYR A 123 14.93 -3.35 -13.29
N ALA A 124 15.03 -3.93 -12.09
CA ALA A 124 13.87 -4.46 -11.38
C ALA A 124 12.81 -3.38 -11.15
N ALA A 125 13.21 -2.23 -10.62
CA ALA A 125 12.32 -1.09 -10.44
C ALA A 125 11.76 -0.54 -11.77
N SER A 126 12.54 -0.57 -12.86
CA SER A 126 12.06 -0.15 -14.19
C SER A 126 11.00 -1.09 -14.76
N ILE A 127 11.15 -2.39 -14.56
CA ILE A 127 10.14 -3.38 -14.98
C ILE A 127 8.81 -3.10 -14.27
N ASP A 128 8.86 -2.90 -12.96
CA ASP A 128 7.67 -2.59 -12.18
C ASP A 128 7.05 -1.26 -12.59
N ALA A 129 7.86 -0.22 -12.81
CA ALA A 129 7.38 1.07 -13.32
C ALA A 129 6.63 0.92 -14.67
N VAL A 130 7.11 0.08 -15.58
CA VAL A 130 6.44 -0.19 -16.84
C VAL A 130 5.11 -0.91 -16.61
N ILE A 131 5.08 -1.90 -15.73
CA ILE A 131 3.84 -2.63 -15.39
C ILE A 131 2.81 -1.67 -14.78
N MET A 132 3.22 -0.83 -13.84
CA MET A 132 2.37 0.20 -13.23
C MET A 132 1.84 1.19 -14.28
N LEU A 133 2.69 1.64 -15.20
CA LEU A 133 2.29 2.55 -16.28
C LEU A 133 1.24 1.92 -17.20
N LEU A 134 1.47 0.68 -17.64
CA LEU A 134 0.52 -0.05 -18.49
C LEU A 134 -0.81 -0.30 -17.76
N GLY A 135 -0.75 -0.68 -16.48
CA GLY A 135 -1.94 -0.84 -15.64
C GLY A 135 -2.73 0.48 -15.48
N THR A 136 -2.03 1.59 -15.27
CA THR A 136 -2.65 2.92 -15.18
C THR A 136 -3.31 3.32 -16.51
N ILE A 137 -2.62 3.12 -17.64
CA ILE A 137 -3.17 3.37 -18.96
C ILE A 137 -4.45 2.56 -19.15
N TYR A 138 -4.43 1.27 -18.82
CA TYR A 138 -5.60 0.42 -18.94
C TYR A 138 -6.78 0.92 -18.09
N ILE A 139 -6.56 1.23 -16.83
CA ILE A 139 -7.61 1.73 -15.93
C ILE A 139 -8.17 3.08 -16.40
N VAL A 140 -7.31 4.02 -16.79
CA VAL A 140 -7.74 5.38 -17.16
C VAL A 140 -8.50 5.41 -18.48
N TRP A 141 -8.06 4.65 -19.50
CA TRP A 141 -8.66 4.74 -20.83
C TRP A 141 -9.64 3.64 -21.18
N PHE A 142 -9.55 2.48 -20.56
CA PHE A 142 -10.37 1.32 -20.92
C PHE A 142 -11.36 0.87 -19.85
N SER A 143 -11.16 1.27 -18.58
CA SER A 143 -12.10 0.92 -17.51
C SER A 143 -13.27 1.89 -17.48
N LYS A 144 -14.49 1.36 -17.29
CA LYS A 144 -15.71 2.18 -17.17
C LYS A 144 -15.89 2.80 -15.78
N ASN A 145 -15.22 2.26 -14.78
CA ASN A 145 -15.20 2.77 -13.41
C ASN A 145 -13.89 2.36 -12.72
N PHE A 146 -13.54 3.07 -11.67
CA PHE A 146 -12.32 2.82 -10.89
C PHE A 146 -12.51 1.71 -9.85
N LEU A 147 -13.65 1.72 -9.15
CA LEU A 147 -13.82 0.94 -7.91
C LEU A 147 -13.81 -0.58 -8.13
N LEU A 148 -14.48 -1.09 -9.16
CA LEU A 148 -14.58 -2.53 -9.39
C LEU A 148 -13.23 -3.17 -9.76
N PRO A 149 -12.43 -2.63 -10.70
CA PRO A 149 -11.10 -3.16 -10.97
C PRO A 149 -10.18 -3.07 -9.75
N PHE A 150 -10.26 -1.98 -9.00
CA PHE A 150 -9.47 -1.77 -7.79
C PHE A 150 -9.83 -2.79 -6.69
N GLN A 151 -11.11 -3.04 -6.44
CA GLN A 151 -11.56 -4.08 -5.50
C GLN A 151 -11.10 -5.47 -5.94
N GLY A 152 -11.26 -5.81 -7.21
CA GLY A 152 -10.81 -7.09 -7.76
C GLY A 152 -9.31 -7.30 -7.57
N PHE A 153 -8.51 -6.28 -7.83
CA PHE A 153 -7.07 -6.29 -7.60
C PHE A 153 -6.73 -6.51 -6.12
N LEU A 154 -7.33 -5.74 -5.22
CA LEU A 154 -7.09 -5.85 -3.77
C LEU A 154 -7.46 -7.23 -3.23
N VAL A 155 -8.60 -7.81 -3.64
CA VAL A 155 -9.00 -9.15 -3.21
C VAL A 155 -8.02 -10.21 -3.72
N THR A 156 -7.61 -10.11 -4.98
CA THR A 156 -6.68 -11.07 -5.58
C THR A 156 -5.32 -11.09 -4.88
N ILE A 157 -4.77 -9.92 -4.53
CA ILE A 157 -3.48 -9.82 -3.84
C ILE A 157 -3.64 -10.01 -2.33
N GLY A 158 -4.74 -9.56 -1.75
CA GLY A 158 -4.99 -9.61 -0.31
C GLY A 158 -5.00 -11.02 0.26
N VAL A 159 -5.54 -12.00 -0.47
CA VAL A 159 -5.59 -13.39 0.00
C VAL A 159 -4.19 -14.00 0.21
N PRO A 160 -3.28 -14.01 -0.78
CA PRO A 160 -1.94 -14.53 -0.57
C PRO A 160 -1.13 -13.72 0.45
N LEU A 161 -1.29 -12.39 0.50
CA LEU A 161 -0.62 -11.55 1.50
C LEU A 161 -1.10 -11.86 2.93
N ALA A 162 -2.39 -12.07 3.13
CA ALA A 162 -2.94 -12.45 4.42
C ALA A 162 -2.42 -13.83 4.87
N ALA A 163 -2.37 -14.80 3.96
CA ALA A 163 -1.83 -16.13 4.24
C ALA A 163 -0.34 -16.04 4.61
N TRP A 164 0.45 -15.32 3.82
CA TRP A 164 1.86 -15.09 4.09
C TRP A 164 2.07 -14.40 5.45
N SER A 165 1.32 -13.34 5.74
CA SER A 165 1.40 -12.61 7.01
C SER A 165 1.08 -13.50 8.21
N ALA A 166 0.07 -14.36 8.09
CA ALA A 166 -0.30 -15.30 9.14
C ALA A 166 0.80 -16.34 9.41
N ILE A 167 1.40 -16.89 8.34
CA ILE A 167 2.53 -17.83 8.44
C ILE A 167 3.73 -17.12 9.08
N PHE A 168 4.06 -15.91 8.65
CA PHE A 168 5.17 -15.15 9.19
C PHE A 168 4.98 -14.86 10.69
N VAL A 169 3.80 -14.41 11.11
CA VAL A 169 3.48 -14.16 12.52
C VAL A 169 3.57 -15.45 13.33
N ALA A 170 3.04 -16.56 12.81
CA ALA A 170 3.12 -17.86 13.47
C ALA A 170 4.57 -18.33 13.62
N ASP A 171 5.40 -18.19 12.59
CA ASP A 171 6.82 -18.53 12.65
C ASP A 171 7.56 -17.71 13.70
N VAL A 172 7.36 -16.37 13.72
CA VAL A 172 7.98 -15.48 14.71
C VAL A 172 7.56 -15.80 16.14
N LEU A 173 6.29 -16.17 16.36
CA LEU A 173 5.78 -16.55 17.69
C LEU A 173 6.27 -17.92 18.16
N LEU A 174 6.45 -18.87 17.26
CA LEU A 174 6.88 -20.23 17.57
C LEU A 174 8.41 -20.36 17.64
N ARG A 175 9.12 -19.55 16.90
CA ARG A 175 10.58 -19.55 16.85
C ARG A 175 11.16 -18.78 18.04
N LYS A 176 11.89 -19.48 18.90
CA LYS A 176 12.48 -18.87 20.11
C LYS A 176 13.69 -17.99 19.82
N GLU A 177 14.46 -18.32 18.78
CA GLU A 177 15.65 -17.58 18.36
C GLU A 177 15.72 -17.55 16.82
N ILE A 178 16.14 -16.40 16.30
CA ILE A 178 16.41 -16.23 14.88
C ILE A 178 17.92 -16.33 14.69
N VAL A 179 18.39 -17.39 14.05
CA VAL A 179 19.81 -17.60 13.75
C VAL A 179 20.10 -16.93 12.40
N GLU A 180 20.92 -15.87 12.40
CA GLU A 180 21.24 -15.12 11.16
C GLU A 180 21.85 -16.01 10.08
N GLU A 181 22.65 -17.01 10.45
CA GLU A 181 23.28 -17.94 9.52
C GLU A 181 22.26 -18.80 8.76
N GLU A 182 21.15 -19.17 9.39
CA GLU A 182 20.07 -19.93 8.75
C GLU A 182 19.31 -19.08 7.73
N LEU A 183 19.16 -17.78 7.97
CA LEU A 183 18.49 -16.85 7.05
C LEU A 183 19.32 -16.62 5.78
N LEU A 184 20.64 -16.76 5.87
CA LEU A 184 21.54 -16.55 4.73
C LEU A 184 21.84 -17.85 3.97
N ASN A 185 21.35 -19.00 4.46
CA ASN A 185 21.56 -20.29 3.82
C ASN A 185 20.60 -20.50 2.66
N PRO A 186 21.06 -20.51 1.39
CA PRO A 186 20.19 -20.68 0.23
C PRO A 186 19.50 -22.06 0.15
N TYR A 187 19.95 -23.01 0.94
CA TYR A 187 19.41 -24.38 0.93
C TYR A 187 18.45 -24.67 2.11
N GLY A 188 18.16 -23.68 2.96
CA GLY A 188 17.24 -23.78 4.10
C GLY A 188 17.22 -25.14 4.81
N LYS A 189 17.34 -25.16 6.11
CA LYS A 189 16.98 -26.37 6.88
C LYS A 189 15.66 -26.14 7.57
#